data_f9a22728f9429c1fdcbb38a30d17b1e3
#
_entry.id   f9a22728f9429c1fdcbb38a30d17b1e3
#
_cell.length_a   1.000
_cell.length_b   1.000
_cell.length_c   1.000
_cell.angle_alpha   90.00
_cell.angle_beta   90.00
_cell.angle_gamma   90.00
#
_symmetry.space_group_name_H-M   'P 1'
#
loop_
_entity.id
_entity.type
_entity.pdbx_description
1 polymer ?
#
loop_
_entity_poly.entity_id
_entity_poly.type
_entity_poly.pdbx_seq_one_letter_code
_entity_poly.pdbx_strand_id
1 'polypeptide(L)'
;MAGCLFVAREDLPSEQLALAEPLAAVVAGQRWSRVEPDDVVLVMGAGPIGLLHLQLARHSGARAVVVSEPSAGRRAAAEQLGASVAVEPGDVAAAVEDHSGGVGADAAIVCIGVPGLVGEAIHLVRPGGRVNAFAGFPAGSVAEIDPNAVHYRQVVLTGSANSRRRDYETALRLIEGGHIDTAAMVTHRFGLPDVLDALGKVGADDAIKVAVLP
;
A
#
# COMPACT_ATOMS: atom_id res chain seq x y z
N MET A 1 24.69 -12.03 12.72
CA MET A 1 23.79 -10.93 13.14
C MET A 1 24.17 -9.57 12.55
N ALA A 2 25.43 -9.23 12.31
CA ALA A 2 25.80 -7.93 11.71
C ALA A 2 25.16 -7.61 10.33
N GLY A 3 24.71 -8.61 9.61
CA GLY A 3 24.06 -8.44 8.30
C GLY A 3 22.64 -7.84 8.30
N CYS A 4 22.04 -7.62 9.48
CA CYS A 4 20.69 -7.05 9.64
C CYS A 4 20.71 -5.63 10.24
N LEU A 5 21.88 -5.03 10.38
CA LEU A 5 22.01 -3.64 10.83
C LEU A 5 22.14 -2.70 9.64
N PHE A 6 21.45 -1.58 9.70
CA PHE A 6 21.49 -0.50 8.72
C PHE A 6 21.79 0.80 9.46
N VAL A 7 22.65 1.62 8.89
CA VAL A 7 22.92 2.97 9.38
C VAL A 7 21.93 3.90 8.69
N ALA A 8 21.22 4.68 9.46
CA ALA A 8 20.29 5.69 8.99
C ALA A 8 20.80 7.09 9.37
N ARG A 9 20.28 8.13 8.74
CA ARG A 9 20.57 9.52 9.05
C ARG A 9 20.17 9.87 10.48
N GLU A 10 21.05 10.54 11.22
CA GLU A 10 20.84 10.90 12.63
C GLU A 10 19.82 12.05 12.82
N ASP A 11 19.58 12.84 11.77
CA ASP A 11 18.65 13.97 11.79
C ASP A 11 17.20 13.60 11.54
N LEU A 12 16.91 12.34 11.22
CA LEU A 12 15.53 11.86 11.05
C LEU A 12 14.96 11.27 12.34
N PRO A 13 13.71 11.63 12.71
CA PRO A 13 13.05 11.06 13.87
C PRO A 13 12.91 9.53 13.79
N SER A 14 13.15 8.86 14.91
CA SER A 14 13.11 7.39 14.98
C SER A 14 11.77 6.80 14.58
N GLU A 15 10.67 7.48 14.91
CA GLU A 15 9.32 7.06 14.52
C GLU A 15 9.08 7.11 13.00
N GLN A 16 9.79 7.98 12.27
CA GLN A 16 9.76 8.01 10.82
C GLN A 16 10.61 6.87 10.24
N LEU A 17 11.79 6.66 10.79
CA LEU A 17 12.69 5.55 10.40
C LEU A 17 12.07 4.18 10.68
N ALA A 18 11.21 4.06 11.69
CA ALA A 18 10.48 2.83 11.98
C ALA A 18 9.56 2.37 10.82
N LEU A 19 9.22 3.27 9.89
CA LEU A 19 8.49 2.92 8.66
C LEU A 19 9.36 2.25 7.60
N ALA A 20 10.69 2.18 7.78
CA ALA A 20 11.58 1.53 6.80
C ALA A 20 11.30 0.03 6.65
N GLU A 21 10.91 -0.66 7.74
CA GLU A 21 10.56 -2.09 7.68
C GLU A 21 9.30 -2.33 6.83
N PRO A 22 8.12 -1.74 7.13
CA PRO A 22 6.95 -1.92 6.29
C PRO A 22 7.15 -1.38 4.87
N LEU A 23 7.90 -0.29 4.68
CA LEU A 23 8.22 0.20 3.34
C LEU A 23 9.10 -0.78 2.57
N ALA A 24 10.01 -1.50 3.21
CA ALA A 24 10.79 -2.54 2.55
C ALA A 24 9.92 -3.69 2.01
N ALA A 25 8.88 -4.09 2.75
CA ALA A 25 7.89 -5.04 2.27
C ALA A 25 7.09 -4.48 1.07
N VAL A 26 6.72 -3.20 1.11
CA VAL A 26 6.04 -2.49 0.01
C VAL A 26 6.94 -2.41 -1.23
N VAL A 27 8.22 -2.10 -1.09
CA VAL A 27 9.22 -2.12 -2.20
C VAL A 27 9.29 -3.50 -2.84
N ALA A 28 9.34 -4.57 -2.02
CA ALA A 28 9.29 -5.94 -2.52
C ALA A 28 7.97 -6.23 -3.26
N GLY A 29 6.83 -5.79 -2.70
CA GLY A 29 5.49 -5.98 -3.26
C GLY A 29 5.32 -5.31 -4.61
N GLN A 30 5.72 -4.07 -4.75
CA GLN A 30 5.61 -3.35 -6.03
C GLN A 30 6.49 -3.96 -7.13
N ARG A 31 7.60 -4.58 -6.77
CA ARG A 31 8.40 -5.34 -7.75
C ARG A 31 7.63 -6.54 -8.31
N TRP A 32 6.83 -7.23 -7.49
CA TRP A 32 5.95 -8.29 -7.97
C TRP A 32 4.77 -7.76 -8.77
N SER A 33 4.26 -6.59 -8.42
CA SER A 33 3.22 -5.88 -9.16
C SER A 33 3.74 -5.28 -10.47
N ARG A 34 5.06 -5.15 -10.63
CA ARG A 34 5.73 -4.48 -11.76
C ARG A 34 5.11 -3.13 -12.09
N VAL A 35 4.98 -2.30 -11.08
CA VAL A 35 4.54 -0.90 -11.29
C VAL A 35 5.61 -0.18 -12.10
N GLU A 36 5.20 0.38 -13.23
CA GLU A 36 6.05 1.07 -14.19
C GLU A 36 5.59 2.53 -14.38
N PRO A 37 6.43 3.41 -14.97
CA PRO A 37 6.00 4.75 -15.35
C PRO A 37 4.77 4.69 -16.29
N ASP A 38 3.89 5.67 -16.14
CA ASP A 38 2.61 5.82 -16.86
C ASP A 38 1.52 4.80 -16.50
N ASP A 39 1.76 3.87 -15.57
CA ASP A 39 0.73 2.94 -15.10
C ASP A 39 -0.42 3.65 -14.36
N VAL A 40 -1.61 3.08 -14.48
CA VAL A 40 -2.74 3.31 -13.55
C VAL A 40 -2.71 2.23 -12.49
N VAL A 41 -2.51 2.63 -11.24
CA VAL A 41 -2.40 1.72 -10.10
C VAL A 41 -3.62 1.83 -9.20
N LEU A 42 -4.28 0.70 -8.93
CA LEU A 42 -5.33 0.61 -7.92
C LEU A 42 -4.74 0.11 -6.60
N VAL A 43 -4.96 0.85 -5.52
CA VAL A 43 -4.64 0.44 -4.15
C VAL A 43 -5.93 0.22 -3.38
N MET A 44 -6.18 -1.01 -2.93
CA MET A 44 -7.36 -1.37 -2.17
C MET A 44 -7.03 -1.38 -0.67
N GLY A 45 -7.48 -0.34 0.04
CA GLY A 45 -7.21 -0.04 1.43
C GLY A 45 -6.21 1.10 1.62
N ALA A 46 -6.59 2.14 2.40
CA ALA A 46 -5.74 3.29 2.76
C ALA A 46 -5.24 3.21 4.21
N GLY A 47 -4.96 2.02 4.71
CA GLY A 47 -4.17 1.84 5.92
C GLY A 47 -2.69 2.20 5.68
N PRO A 48 -1.82 2.12 6.71
CA PRO A 48 -0.41 2.48 6.58
C PRO A 48 0.29 1.83 5.39
N ILE A 49 0.00 0.57 5.11
CA ILE A 49 0.58 -0.19 3.98
C ILE A 49 0.10 0.35 2.65
N GLY A 50 -1.21 0.59 2.50
CA GLY A 50 -1.77 1.13 1.26
C GLY A 50 -1.24 2.53 0.95
N LEU A 51 -1.10 3.38 1.97
CA LEU A 51 -0.52 4.71 1.82
C LEU A 51 0.98 4.69 1.45
N LEU A 52 1.73 3.69 1.91
CA LEU A 52 3.10 3.47 1.44
C LEU A 52 3.12 3.00 -0.02
N HIS A 53 2.21 2.10 -0.42
CA HIS A 53 2.08 1.70 -1.83
C HIS A 53 1.69 2.86 -2.74
N LEU A 54 0.76 3.70 -2.32
CA LEU A 54 0.36 4.91 -3.02
C LEU A 54 1.57 5.81 -3.32
N GLN A 55 2.31 6.18 -2.27
CA GLN A 55 3.45 7.07 -2.39
C GLN A 55 4.57 6.46 -3.26
N LEU A 56 4.85 5.16 -3.08
CA LEU A 56 5.86 4.47 -3.88
C LEU A 56 5.46 4.35 -5.34
N ALA A 57 4.18 4.08 -5.65
CA ALA A 57 3.67 4.05 -7.02
C ALA A 57 3.82 5.42 -7.69
N ARG A 58 3.47 6.50 -6.99
CA ARG A 58 3.70 7.87 -7.44
C ARG A 58 5.18 8.16 -7.71
N HIS A 59 6.06 7.78 -6.78
CA HIS A 59 7.51 7.94 -6.94
C HIS A 59 8.05 7.13 -8.13
N SER A 60 7.46 5.97 -8.41
CA SER A 60 7.81 5.12 -9.57
C SER A 60 7.29 5.67 -10.91
N GLY A 61 6.56 6.77 -10.92
CA GLY A 61 6.07 7.43 -12.12
C GLY A 61 4.70 6.97 -12.57
N ALA A 62 3.91 6.32 -11.73
CA ALA A 62 2.52 5.98 -12.05
C ALA A 62 1.75 7.23 -12.49
N ARG A 63 1.04 7.13 -13.61
CA ARG A 63 0.23 8.23 -14.17
C ARG A 63 -0.94 8.57 -13.25
N ALA A 64 -1.58 7.56 -12.70
CA ALA A 64 -2.63 7.73 -11.71
C ALA A 64 -2.55 6.64 -10.63
N VAL A 65 -2.91 7.02 -9.40
CA VAL A 65 -3.15 6.07 -8.31
C VAL A 65 -4.56 6.28 -7.80
N VAL A 66 -5.40 5.27 -8.02
CA VAL A 66 -6.77 5.20 -7.49
C VAL A 66 -6.72 4.46 -6.17
N VAL A 67 -7.35 5.01 -5.13
CA VAL A 67 -7.42 4.38 -3.80
C VAL A 67 -8.86 4.05 -3.46
N SER A 68 -9.13 2.80 -3.08
CA SER A 68 -10.44 2.35 -2.56
C SER A 68 -10.36 2.19 -1.05
N GLU A 69 -11.17 2.96 -0.30
CA GLU A 69 -11.16 2.98 1.17
C GLU A 69 -12.52 3.43 1.72
N PRO A 70 -13.15 2.69 2.65
CA PRO A 70 -14.44 3.08 3.22
C PRO A 70 -14.37 4.29 4.17
N SER A 71 -13.26 4.50 4.91
CA SER A 71 -13.11 5.61 5.85
C SER A 71 -12.85 6.94 5.13
N ALA A 72 -13.72 7.92 5.33
CA ALA A 72 -13.56 9.27 4.76
C ALA A 72 -12.25 9.96 5.23
N GLY A 73 -11.87 9.77 6.50
CA GLY A 73 -10.63 10.31 7.02
C GLY A 73 -9.39 9.74 6.35
N ARG A 74 -9.39 8.42 6.08
CA ARG A 74 -8.29 7.76 5.37
C ARG A 74 -8.28 8.08 3.88
N ARG A 75 -9.45 8.29 3.24
CA ARG A 75 -9.51 8.81 1.86
C ARG A 75 -8.87 10.18 1.77
N ALA A 76 -9.22 11.10 2.67
CA ALA A 76 -8.61 12.43 2.72
C ALA A 76 -7.08 12.37 2.91
N ALA A 77 -6.59 11.46 3.77
CA ALA A 77 -5.16 11.24 3.93
C ALA A 77 -4.50 10.68 2.65
N ALA A 78 -5.17 9.79 1.93
CA ALA A 78 -4.67 9.28 0.66
C ALA A 78 -4.56 10.42 -0.38
N GLU A 79 -5.54 11.29 -0.48
CA GLU A 79 -5.49 12.46 -1.37
C GLU A 79 -4.35 13.41 -1.00
N GLN A 80 -4.15 13.71 0.28
CA GLN A 80 -3.03 14.52 0.76
C GLN A 80 -1.67 13.90 0.44
N LEU A 81 -1.57 12.57 0.42
CA LEU A 81 -0.36 11.82 0.06
C LEU A 81 -0.23 11.55 -1.45
N GLY A 82 -1.11 12.14 -2.27
CA GLY A 82 -0.98 12.18 -3.72
C GLY A 82 -1.80 11.15 -4.48
N ALA A 83 -2.86 10.58 -3.90
CA ALA A 83 -3.83 9.82 -4.70
C ALA A 83 -4.44 10.71 -5.78
N SER A 84 -4.62 10.17 -6.98
CA SER A 84 -5.32 10.86 -8.07
C SER A 84 -6.81 11.00 -7.73
N VAL A 85 -7.34 9.99 -7.06
CA VAL A 85 -8.68 9.97 -6.45
C VAL A 85 -8.69 8.91 -5.35
N ALA A 86 -9.44 9.18 -4.27
CA ALA A 86 -9.76 8.20 -3.24
C ALA A 86 -11.27 8.06 -3.12
N VAL A 87 -11.78 6.85 -3.31
CA VAL A 87 -13.22 6.58 -3.42
C VAL A 87 -13.70 5.53 -2.42
N GLU A 88 -15.00 5.50 -2.19
CA GLU A 88 -15.63 4.38 -1.50
C GLU A 88 -15.58 3.12 -2.36
N PRO A 89 -15.61 1.91 -1.73
CA PRO A 89 -15.55 0.66 -2.49
C PRO A 89 -16.59 0.54 -3.60
N GLY A 90 -17.80 1.09 -3.40
CA GLY A 90 -18.86 1.05 -4.41
C GLY A 90 -18.55 1.84 -5.70
N ASP A 91 -17.64 2.81 -5.63
CA ASP A 91 -17.31 3.70 -6.75
C ASP A 91 -15.99 3.33 -7.43
N VAL A 92 -15.29 2.29 -6.96
CA VAL A 92 -13.93 1.95 -7.41
C VAL A 92 -13.88 1.60 -8.89
N ALA A 93 -14.87 0.89 -9.41
CA ALA A 93 -14.91 0.49 -10.82
C ALA A 93 -14.98 1.72 -11.73
N ALA A 94 -15.88 2.66 -11.44
CA ALA A 94 -16.02 3.90 -12.20
C ALA A 94 -14.75 4.75 -12.11
N ALA A 95 -14.14 4.86 -10.94
CA ALA A 95 -12.89 5.61 -10.76
C ALA A 95 -11.72 5.01 -11.55
N VAL A 96 -11.60 3.69 -11.58
CA VAL A 96 -10.58 3.00 -12.40
C VAL A 96 -10.85 3.21 -13.89
N GLU A 97 -12.10 3.07 -14.32
CA GLU A 97 -12.50 3.29 -15.73
C GLU A 97 -12.13 4.70 -16.20
N ASP A 98 -12.45 5.70 -15.39
CA ASP A 98 -12.20 7.12 -15.68
C ASP A 98 -10.70 7.41 -15.84
N HIS A 99 -9.88 6.93 -14.92
CA HIS A 99 -8.43 7.18 -14.92
C HIS A 99 -7.65 6.33 -15.91
N SER A 100 -8.21 5.19 -16.33
CA SER A 100 -7.59 4.28 -17.29
C SER A 100 -8.05 4.49 -18.73
N GLY A 101 -9.03 5.38 -18.97
CA GLY A 101 -9.67 5.52 -20.27
C GLY A 101 -10.48 4.29 -20.68
N GLY A 102 -11.10 3.62 -19.72
CA GLY A 102 -12.00 2.47 -19.94
C GLY A 102 -11.31 1.12 -20.06
N VAL A 103 -9.97 1.02 -19.95
CA VAL A 103 -9.25 -0.24 -20.16
C VAL A 103 -8.98 -1.03 -18.88
N GLY A 104 -9.07 -0.41 -17.72
CA GLY A 104 -8.76 -0.98 -16.41
C GLY A 104 -7.35 -0.64 -15.91
N ALA A 105 -7.07 -0.88 -14.63
CA ALA A 105 -5.78 -0.59 -14.01
C ALA A 105 -4.67 -1.52 -14.53
N ASP A 106 -3.44 -1.01 -14.62
CA ASP A 106 -2.26 -1.80 -14.95
C ASP A 106 -1.90 -2.76 -13.82
N ALA A 107 -2.00 -2.27 -12.60
CA ALA A 107 -1.78 -3.06 -11.39
C ALA A 107 -2.82 -2.76 -10.31
N ALA A 108 -3.28 -3.79 -9.61
CA ALA A 108 -4.11 -3.66 -8.40
C ALA A 108 -3.38 -4.31 -7.21
N ILE A 109 -3.34 -3.61 -6.08
CA ILE A 109 -2.65 -4.05 -4.87
C ILE A 109 -3.67 -4.14 -3.74
N VAL A 110 -3.94 -5.35 -3.26
CA VAL A 110 -4.91 -5.61 -2.19
C VAL A 110 -4.18 -5.50 -0.86
N CYS A 111 -4.38 -4.39 -0.15
CA CYS A 111 -3.69 -4.05 1.10
C CYS A 111 -4.51 -4.36 2.37
N ILE A 112 -5.64 -5.03 2.23
CA ILE A 112 -6.52 -5.43 3.34
C ILE A 112 -6.92 -6.90 3.22
N GLY A 113 -6.94 -7.62 4.35
CA GLY A 113 -7.17 -9.06 4.41
C GLY A 113 -8.64 -9.49 4.20
N VAL A 114 -9.30 -8.96 3.18
CA VAL A 114 -10.66 -9.33 2.76
C VAL A 114 -10.57 -10.17 1.49
N PRO A 115 -10.81 -11.50 1.56
CA PRO A 115 -10.56 -12.42 0.44
C PRO A 115 -11.30 -12.06 -0.85
N GLY A 116 -12.54 -11.58 -0.77
CA GLY A 116 -13.36 -11.20 -1.93
C GLY A 116 -12.72 -10.11 -2.80
N LEU A 117 -11.92 -9.22 -2.20
CA LEU A 117 -11.24 -8.15 -2.94
C LEU A 117 -10.21 -8.67 -3.95
N VAL A 118 -9.67 -9.87 -3.76
CA VAL A 118 -8.76 -10.48 -4.74
C VAL A 118 -9.51 -10.83 -6.04
N GLY A 119 -10.71 -11.40 -5.93
CA GLY A 119 -11.57 -11.67 -7.08
C GLY A 119 -12.04 -10.39 -7.77
N GLU A 120 -12.46 -9.39 -6.99
CA GLU A 120 -12.84 -8.07 -7.50
C GLU A 120 -11.69 -7.39 -8.27
N ALA A 121 -10.48 -7.37 -7.71
CA ALA A 121 -9.30 -6.77 -8.32
C ALA A 121 -8.98 -7.38 -9.71
N ILE A 122 -9.24 -8.68 -9.91
CA ILE A 122 -9.04 -9.36 -11.20
C ILE A 122 -9.91 -8.74 -12.31
N HIS A 123 -11.11 -8.27 -11.96
CA HIS A 123 -12.02 -7.63 -12.91
C HIS A 123 -11.69 -6.15 -13.15
N LEU A 124 -11.02 -5.49 -12.21
CA LEU A 124 -10.67 -4.06 -12.27
C LEU A 124 -9.35 -3.79 -13.00
N VAL A 125 -8.50 -4.79 -13.21
CA VAL A 125 -7.28 -4.62 -14.01
C VAL A 125 -7.56 -4.83 -15.51
N ARG A 126 -6.74 -4.21 -16.35
CA ARG A 126 -6.79 -4.41 -17.82
C ARG A 126 -6.38 -5.84 -18.22
N PRO A 127 -6.64 -6.26 -19.46
CA PRO A 127 -5.99 -7.46 -20.02
C PRO A 127 -4.45 -7.33 -19.92
N GLY A 128 -3.80 -8.40 -19.45
CA GLY A 128 -2.37 -8.44 -19.16
C GLY A 128 -1.98 -7.70 -17.85
N GLY A 129 -2.96 -7.16 -17.11
CA GLY A 129 -2.74 -6.48 -15.85
C GLY A 129 -2.32 -7.42 -14.71
N ARG A 130 -1.99 -6.85 -13.57
CA ARG A 130 -1.47 -7.59 -12.41
C ARG A 130 -2.29 -7.33 -11.16
N VAL A 131 -2.53 -8.38 -10.40
CA VAL A 131 -3.13 -8.30 -9.07
C VAL A 131 -2.13 -8.84 -8.05
N ASN A 132 -1.84 -8.06 -7.03
CA ASN A 132 -0.99 -8.47 -5.91
C ASN A 132 -1.85 -8.60 -4.64
N ALA A 133 -2.03 -9.82 -4.18
CA ALA A 133 -2.58 -10.12 -2.85
C ALA A 133 -1.48 -9.84 -1.80
N PHE A 134 -1.34 -8.58 -1.42
CA PHE A 134 -0.27 -8.11 -0.52
C PHE A 134 -0.59 -8.36 0.95
N ALA A 135 -1.82 -8.13 1.36
CA ALA A 135 -2.24 -8.34 2.75
C ALA A 135 -2.17 -9.82 3.12
N GLY A 136 -1.91 -10.09 4.41
CA GLY A 136 -2.21 -11.40 4.99
C GLY A 136 -3.72 -11.57 5.15
N PHE A 137 -4.23 -12.78 4.90
CA PHE A 137 -5.63 -13.13 5.07
C PHE A 137 -5.83 -14.01 6.30
N PRO A 138 -7.02 -14.02 6.93
CA PRO A 138 -7.30 -14.92 8.04
C PRO A 138 -7.06 -16.38 7.66
N ALA A 139 -6.57 -17.18 8.59
CA ALA A 139 -6.32 -18.60 8.35
C ALA A 139 -7.60 -19.32 7.88
N GLY A 140 -7.49 -20.15 6.85
CA GLY A 140 -8.62 -20.86 6.25
C GLY A 140 -9.49 -20.02 5.30
N SER A 141 -9.15 -18.75 5.07
CA SER A 141 -9.84 -17.93 4.06
C SER A 141 -9.69 -18.50 2.65
N VAL A 142 -10.73 -18.36 1.86
CA VAL A 142 -10.76 -18.72 0.45
C VAL A 142 -11.20 -17.49 -0.36
N ALA A 143 -10.50 -17.17 -1.42
CA ALA A 143 -10.92 -16.19 -2.41
C ALA A 143 -11.52 -16.91 -3.63
N GLU A 144 -12.72 -16.52 -4.02
CA GLU A 144 -13.29 -16.98 -5.28
C GLU A 144 -12.67 -16.21 -6.43
N ILE A 145 -12.21 -16.92 -7.43
CA ILE A 145 -11.54 -16.36 -8.62
C ILE A 145 -12.19 -16.93 -9.85
N ASP A 146 -12.61 -16.09 -10.79
CA ASP A 146 -13.00 -16.52 -12.12
C ASP A 146 -11.77 -16.94 -12.93
N PRO A 147 -11.55 -18.25 -13.17
CA PRO A 147 -10.39 -18.72 -13.91
C PRO A 147 -10.42 -18.28 -15.39
N ASN A 148 -11.59 -18.00 -15.96
CA ASN A 148 -11.71 -17.50 -17.32
C ASN A 148 -11.25 -16.03 -17.43
N ALA A 149 -11.54 -15.22 -16.41
CA ALA A 149 -11.01 -13.85 -16.34
C ALA A 149 -9.48 -13.87 -16.30
N VAL A 150 -8.87 -14.78 -15.53
CA VAL A 150 -7.41 -14.96 -15.51
C VAL A 150 -6.88 -15.45 -16.85
N HIS A 151 -7.49 -16.50 -17.42
CA HIS A 151 -7.01 -17.15 -18.66
C HIS A 151 -7.14 -16.26 -19.89
N TYR A 152 -8.36 -15.80 -20.20
CA TYR A 152 -8.63 -15.07 -21.43
C TYR A 152 -8.14 -13.61 -21.41
N ARG A 153 -8.06 -13.01 -20.23
CA ARG A 153 -7.53 -11.65 -20.06
C ARG A 153 -6.05 -11.65 -19.70
N GLN A 154 -5.42 -12.81 -19.56
CA GLN A 154 -3.99 -12.95 -19.23
C GLN A 154 -3.57 -12.20 -17.94
N VAL A 155 -4.48 -12.13 -16.96
CA VAL A 155 -4.20 -11.45 -15.70
C VAL A 155 -3.18 -12.25 -14.88
N VAL A 156 -2.20 -11.56 -14.31
CA VAL A 156 -1.21 -12.17 -13.43
C VAL A 156 -1.61 -11.95 -11.99
N LEU A 157 -2.03 -13.02 -11.30
CA LEU A 157 -2.23 -12.99 -9.86
C LEU A 157 -0.93 -13.38 -9.16
N THR A 158 -0.49 -12.56 -8.21
CA THR A 158 0.71 -12.78 -7.41
C THR A 158 0.44 -12.47 -5.95
N GLY A 159 1.36 -12.88 -5.09
CA GLY A 159 1.41 -12.49 -3.69
C GLY A 159 2.83 -12.03 -3.35
N SER A 160 2.96 -11.28 -2.28
CA SER A 160 4.25 -10.88 -1.76
C SER A 160 4.25 -10.92 -0.24
N ALA A 161 5.32 -11.45 0.31
CA ALA A 161 5.54 -11.50 1.75
C ALA A 161 7.01 -11.24 2.03
N ASN A 162 7.27 -10.55 3.13
CA ASN A 162 8.60 -10.20 3.58
C ASN A 162 9.38 -9.29 2.60
N SER A 163 10.59 -8.96 2.97
CA SER A 163 11.52 -8.14 2.19
C SER A 163 12.92 -8.74 2.24
N ARG A 164 13.76 -8.38 1.28
CA ARG A 164 15.18 -8.70 1.25
C ARG A 164 15.98 -7.53 1.78
N ARG A 165 17.23 -7.76 2.16
CA ARG A 165 18.15 -6.71 2.60
C ARG A 165 18.16 -5.49 1.66
N ARG A 166 18.27 -5.74 0.36
CA ARG A 166 18.25 -4.66 -0.66
C ARG A 166 16.97 -3.83 -0.68
N ASP A 167 15.84 -4.42 -0.31
CA ASP A 167 14.55 -3.74 -0.26
C ASP A 167 14.52 -2.77 0.92
N TYR A 168 15.11 -3.19 2.04
CA TYR A 168 15.29 -2.35 3.22
C TYR A 168 16.24 -1.17 2.95
N GLU A 169 17.36 -1.42 2.28
CA GLU A 169 18.29 -0.37 1.85
C GLU A 169 17.62 0.64 0.91
N THR A 170 16.73 0.16 0.03
CA THR A 170 15.95 1.04 -0.84
C THR A 170 14.94 1.84 -0.04
N ALA A 171 14.22 1.22 0.91
CA ALA A 171 13.26 1.90 1.78
C ALA A 171 13.92 3.03 2.58
N LEU A 172 15.09 2.78 3.17
CA LEU A 172 15.84 3.82 3.88
C LEU A 172 16.19 4.99 2.96
N ARG A 173 16.74 4.73 1.77
CA ARG A 173 17.06 5.80 0.81
C ARG A 173 15.84 6.62 0.39
N LEU A 174 14.67 5.98 0.25
CA LEU A 174 13.42 6.66 -0.09
C LEU A 174 12.96 7.59 1.04
N ILE A 175 13.08 7.16 2.29
CA ILE A 175 12.75 7.98 3.47
C ILE A 175 13.77 9.11 3.60
N GLU A 176 15.05 8.81 3.56
CA GLU A 176 16.15 9.78 3.69
C GLU A 176 16.17 10.84 2.57
N GLY A 177 15.72 10.47 1.38
CA GLY A 177 15.56 11.36 0.25
C GLY A 177 14.27 12.17 0.24
N GLY A 178 13.37 11.97 1.22
CA GLY A 178 12.07 12.66 1.28
C GLY A 178 11.10 12.24 0.18
N HIS A 179 11.32 11.06 -0.43
CA HIS A 179 10.45 10.54 -1.50
C HIS A 179 9.17 9.88 -0.95
N ILE A 180 9.19 9.50 0.32
CA ILE A 180 8.06 8.99 1.08
C ILE A 180 7.86 9.91 2.28
N ASP A 181 6.70 10.54 2.38
CA ASP A 181 6.34 11.40 3.52
C ASP A 181 5.94 10.54 4.72
N THR A 182 6.94 10.07 5.45
CA THR A 182 6.74 9.32 6.68
C THR A 182 6.26 10.20 7.84
N ALA A 183 6.53 11.51 7.79
CA ALA A 183 6.09 12.45 8.81
C ALA A 183 4.56 12.59 8.83
N ALA A 184 3.93 12.73 7.66
CA ALA A 184 2.47 12.78 7.53
C ALA A 184 1.78 11.46 7.92
N MET A 185 2.49 10.34 7.86
CA MET A 185 1.95 9.04 8.24
C MET A 185 1.91 8.82 9.75
N VAL A 186 2.82 9.42 10.54
CA VAL A 186 2.85 9.27 12.00
C VAL A 186 1.84 10.24 12.64
N THR A 187 0.60 9.79 12.78
CA THR A 187 -0.51 10.62 13.26
C THR A 187 -0.56 10.75 14.78
N HIS A 188 -0.10 9.74 15.52
CA HIS A 188 -0.17 9.71 16.98
C HIS A 188 1.18 9.29 17.58
N ARG A 189 1.54 9.94 18.69
CA ARG A 189 2.76 9.65 19.45
C ARG A 189 2.41 9.47 20.91
N PHE A 190 2.92 8.42 21.53
CA PHE A 190 2.75 8.09 22.93
C PHE A 190 4.09 7.81 23.56
N GLY A 191 4.24 8.08 24.86
CA GLY A 191 5.36 7.58 25.66
C GLY A 191 5.21 6.08 25.96
N LEU A 192 6.29 5.40 26.26
CA LEU A 192 6.26 3.99 26.64
C LEU A 192 5.31 3.66 27.81
N PRO A 193 5.16 4.53 28.85
CA PRO A 193 4.17 4.31 29.91
C PRO A 193 2.72 4.23 29.43
N ASP A 194 2.40 4.88 28.31
CA ASP A 194 1.04 5.00 27.75
C ASP A 194 0.78 3.97 26.62
N VAL A 195 1.56 2.88 26.57
CA VAL A 195 1.49 1.88 25.48
C VAL A 195 0.10 1.25 25.32
N LEU A 196 -0.67 1.10 26.41
CA LEU A 196 -2.03 0.55 26.34
C LEU A 196 -2.99 1.53 25.66
N ASP A 197 -2.85 2.82 25.91
CA ASP A 197 -3.64 3.87 25.24
C ASP A 197 -3.27 3.94 23.77
N ALA A 198 -1.98 3.81 23.44
CA ALA A 198 -1.49 3.72 22.07
C ALA A 198 -2.10 2.53 21.33
N LEU A 199 -2.19 1.35 21.97
CA LEU A 199 -2.84 0.15 21.40
C LEU A 199 -4.33 0.38 21.18
N GLY A 200 -5.02 1.05 22.11
CA GLY A 200 -6.42 1.41 21.97
C GLY A 200 -6.70 2.38 20.82
N LYS A 201 -5.69 3.15 20.38
CA LYS A 201 -5.81 4.09 19.26
C LYS A 201 -5.62 3.41 17.89
N VAL A 202 -4.99 2.23 17.85
CA VAL A 202 -4.78 1.50 16.59
C VAL A 202 -6.10 1.10 15.97
N GLY A 203 -6.29 1.48 14.71
CA GLY A 203 -7.52 1.19 13.95
C GLY A 203 -8.59 2.28 14.00
N ALA A 204 -8.41 3.32 14.81
CA ALA A 204 -9.29 4.50 14.75
C ALA A 204 -9.22 5.19 13.38
N ASP A 205 -10.30 5.84 12.98
CA ASP A 205 -10.42 6.48 11.65
C ASP A 205 -9.38 7.60 11.42
N ASP A 206 -8.94 8.27 12.48
CA ASP A 206 -7.93 9.33 12.47
C ASP A 206 -6.50 8.81 12.69
N ALA A 207 -6.33 7.48 12.88
CA ALA A 207 -5.03 6.87 13.11
C ALA A 207 -4.51 6.16 11.86
N ILE A 208 -3.41 6.66 11.31
CA ILE A 208 -2.64 5.99 10.24
C ILE A 208 -1.53 5.16 10.89
N LYS A 209 -0.58 5.81 11.54
CA LYS A 209 0.50 5.16 12.29
C LYS A 209 0.59 5.73 13.68
N VAL A 210 0.53 4.85 14.66
CA VAL A 210 0.73 5.16 16.08
C VAL A 210 2.16 4.80 16.45
N ALA A 211 2.93 5.76 16.95
CA ALA A 211 4.29 5.55 17.42
C ALA A 211 4.32 5.55 18.95
N VAL A 212 5.09 4.63 19.52
CA VAL A 212 5.43 4.61 20.95
C VAL A 212 6.92 4.90 21.07
N LEU A 213 7.24 5.94 21.83
CA LEU A 213 8.61 6.42 22.00
C LEU A 213 9.12 6.07 23.41
N PRO A 214 10.44 5.82 23.58
CA PRO A 214 11.05 5.55 24.88
C PRO A 214 10.84 6.67 25.89
#